data_bbeb677de88bc4f27760f9c5645b2678
#
_entry.id   bbeb677de88bc4f27760f9c5645b2678
#
_cell.length_a   1.000
_cell.length_b   1.000
_cell.length_c   1.000
_cell.angle_alpha   90.00
_cell.angle_beta   90.00
_cell.angle_gamma   90.00
#
_symmetry.space_group_name_H-M   'P 1'
#
loop_
_entity.id
_entity.type
_entity.pdbx_description
1 polymer ?
#
loop_
_entity_poly.entity_id
_entity_poly.type
_entity_poly.pdbx_seq_one_letter_code
_entity_poly.pdbx_strand_id
1 'polypeptide(L)'
;MKSSTRRLLAVLSLVSSFGSWAGDALESGFRNPPPSARPWVYWFPLDGNLSRQGITLDLEAMQRVGIGGVLYMETDQGAPTGPAAFAGPLWRDLFKHICAEANRLGLQVNVNNDAGWCGSGGPWITPELSMQVLVWTQTNIIGPQRLEAQLPQPRTVKDYYRDIAVFAFPTPPRPHTIPRLAGKSVATTQEIPLRSEFPALERDAIVPREDIVVLGESFCKAGRVTWDVPSGAWTLLRLGHTTTGKDNHPAPLTGRGLECDKLSKEAAEAAFAGLMSKIIGDSPSLVGQDKTLVSTHIDSWEVGSQNWTPKFRKEFQRLRGYDPFPLLPVLAGHVVDSLEISERFLWDVRMTVSDLLVENYAGHFRELARRNGIRLSIEAYGEPADNLTYAGQADEPMAEFWAWEKFGAASTCMEMSSAAHVYGKRILGAEAFTATDAERWQWHPGLLKDLGDWAFCEGVNRFVFHRYALQPWADVRPGMSMGPWGLHYERTQTWWEQSRAWHEYLARCQFLLQQGLFVADLCFLAPEMAPQSFKSPVKSGYDRPGYNFDGCPPEVVLTRMKVE
;
A
#
# COMPACT_ATOMS: atom_id res chain seq x y z
N MET A 1 -29.55 -55.27 24.25
CA MET A 1 -28.45 -55.17 23.24
C MET A 1 -28.94 -54.94 21.78
N LYS A 2 -30.14 -54.36 21.54
CA LYS A 2 -30.64 -54.08 20.15
C LYS A 2 -30.84 -52.58 19.84
N SER A 3 -30.53 -51.68 20.76
CA SER A 3 -30.75 -50.23 20.58
C SER A 3 -29.50 -49.43 20.20
N SER A 4 -28.30 -49.90 20.55
CA SER A 4 -27.03 -49.19 20.26
C SER A 4 -26.51 -49.37 18.82
N THR A 5 -26.81 -50.51 18.19
CA THR A 5 -26.35 -50.80 16.82
C THR A 5 -27.11 -49.98 15.75
N ARG A 6 -28.38 -49.64 15.99
CA ARG A 6 -29.13 -48.76 15.04
C ARG A 6 -28.74 -47.30 15.10
N ARG A 7 -28.26 -46.79 16.25
CA ARG A 7 -27.73 -45.42 16.34
C ARG A 7 -26.35 -45.25 15.71
N LEU A 8 -25.50 -46.27 15.77
CA LEU A 8 -24.20 -46.25 15.14
C LEU A 8 -24.29 -46.29 13.61
N LEU A 9 -25.22 -47.07 13.05
CA LEU A 9 -25.46 -47.12 11.60
C LEU A 9 -26.05 -45.80 11.05
N ALA A 10 -26.89 -45.09 11.81
CA ALA A 10 -27.44 -43.82 11.41
C ALA A 10 -26.38 -42.68 11.43
N VAL A 11 -25.42 -42.73 12.37
CA VAL A 11 -24.30 -41.76 12.43
C VAL A 11 -23.29 -42.03 11.30
N LEU A 12 -22.98 -43.30 10.99
CA LEU A 12 -22.10 -43.63 9.86
C LEU A 12 -22.74 -43.27 8.50
N SER A 13 -24.05 -43.39 8.34
CA SER A 13 -24.75 -42.99 7.12
C SER A 13 -24.80 -41.49 6.93
N LEU A 14 -24.86 -40.69 8.03
CA LEU A 14 -24.80 -39.24 7.96
C LEU A 14 -23.39 -38.71 7.62
N VAL A 15 -22.33 -39.33 8.15
CA VAL A 15 -20.95 -38.94 7.83
C VAL A 15 -20.59 -39.30 6.38
N SER A 16 -21.07 -40.44 5.84
CA SER A 16 -20.84 -40.81 4.44
C SER A 16 -21.63 -39.90 3.46
N SER A 17 -22.80 -39.37 3.84
CA SER A 17 -23.55 -38.45 2.98
C SER A 17 -22.95 -37.02 2.93
N PHE A 18 -22.31 -36.56 4.00
CA PHE A 18 -21.59 -35.26 3.97
C PHE A 18 -20.30 -35.32 3.13
N GLY A 19 -19.60 -36.45 3.12
CA GLY A 19 -18.39 -36.64 2.31
C GLY A 19 -18.67 -36.68 0.80
N SER A 20 -19.78 -37.29 0.36
CA SER A 20 -20.16 -37.36 -1.05
C SER A 20 -20.60 -36.00 -1.62
N TRP A 21 -21.30 -35.18 -0.83
CA TRP A 21 -21.73 -33.84 -1.27
C TRP A 21 -20.58 -32.86 -1.44
N ALA A 22 -19.57 -32.90 -0.59
CA ALA A 22 -18.37 -32.05 -0.72
C ALA A 22 -17.52 -32.44 -1.93
N GLY A 23 -17.37 -33.74 -2.22
CA GLY A 23 -16.68 -34.23 -3.40
C GLY A 23 -17.36 -33.82 -4.70
N ASP A 24 -18.68 -33.92 -4.78
CA ASP A 24 -19.47 -33.52 -5.94
C ASP A 24 -19.39 -31.99 -6.19
N ALA A 25 -19.38 -31.18 -5.14
CA ALA A 25 -19.27 -29.73 -5.27
C ALA A 25 -17.89 -29.28 -5.77
N LEU A 26 -16.82 -29.89 -5.29
CA LEU A 26 -15.45 -29.60 -5.74
C LEU A 26 -15.24 -30.05 -7.18
N GLU A 27 -15.68 -31.24 -7.56
CA GLU A 27 -15.59 -31.74 -8.93
C GLU A 27 -16.40 -30.89 -9.89
N SER A 28 -17.63 -30.55 -9.53
CA SER A 28 -18.50 -29.68 -10.34
C SER A 28 -17.89 -28.28 -10.53
N GLY A 29 -17.38 -27.68 -9.46
CA GLY A 29 -16.74 -26.36 -9.51
C GLY A 29 -15.41 -26.38 -10.26
N PHE A 30 -14.66 -27.48 -10.22
CA PHE A 30 -13.45 -27.65 -11.05
C PHE A 30 -13.80 -27.78 -12.54
N ARG A 31 -14.81 -28.58 -12.88
CA ARG A 31 -15.26 -28.73 -14.26
C ARG A 31 -15.83 -27.45 -14.85
N ASN A 32 -16.59 -26.71 -14.04
CA ASN A 32 -17.26 -25.46 -14.41
C ASN A 32 -16.96 -24.38 -13.35
N PRO A 33 -15.76 -23.76 -13.38
CA PRO A 33 -15.40 -22.76 -12.40
C PRO A 33 -16.37 -21.57 -12.36
N PRO A 34 -16.79 -21.10 -11.18
CA PRO A 34 -17.66 -19.94 -11.05
C PRO A 34 -16.94 -18.66 -11.55
N PRO A 35 -17.68 -17.62 -11.93
CA PRO A 35 -17.08 -16.35 -12.36
C PRO A 35 -16.09 -15.76 -11.34
N SER A 36 -16.30 -15.96 -10.05
CA SER A 36 -15.41 -15.51 -8.97
C SER A 36 -14.02 -16.14 -8.98
N ALA A 37 -13.86 -17.29 -9.64
CA ALA A 37 -12.58 -17.99 -9.78
C ALA A 37 -11.83 -17.63 -11.09
N ARG A 38 -12.40 -16.79 -11.94
CA ARG A 38 -11.77 -16.37 -13.19
C ARG A 38 -10.63 -15.38 -12.91
N PRO A 39 -9.55 -15.37 -13.74
CA PRO A 39 -8.52 -14.36 -13.66
C PRO A 39 -9.06 -12.99 -14.04
N TRP A 40 -8.38 -11.94 -13.59
CA TRP A 40 -8.70 -10.55 -13.87
C TRP A 40 -7.59 -9.91 -14.70
N VAL A 41 -7.79 -8.64 -15.11
CA VAL A 41 -6.78 -7.82 -15.77
C VAL A 41 -6.73 -6.43 -15.16
N TYR A 42 -5.54 -5.87 -15.02
CA TYR A 42 -5.36 -4.42 -14.92
C TYR A 42 -5.82 -3.81 -16.24
N TRP A 43 -6.73 -2.86 -16.16
CA TRP A 43 -7.31 -2.20 -17.35
C TRP A 43 -7.03 -0.71 -17.31
N PHE A 44 -6.06 -0.30 -18.14
CA PHE A 44 -5.50 1.04 -18.14
C PHE A 44 -6.06 1.89 -19.28
N PRO A 45 -6.98 2.83 -19.01
CA PRO A 45 -7.15 4.00 -19.87
C PRO A 45 -5.91 4.88 -19.81
N LEU A 46 -5.52 5.45 -20.94
CA LEU A 46 -4.33 6.29 -21.02
C LEU A 46 -4.74 7.73 -21.34
N ASP A 47 -4.46 8.65 -20.40
CA ASP A 47 -4.65 10.10 -20.50
C ASP A 47 -6.00 10.53 -21.12
N GLY A 48 -7.10 9.98 -20.60
CA GLY A 48 -8.46 10.34 -21.04
C GLY A 48 -8.90 9.80 -22.40
N ASN A 49 -8.13 8.86 -22.99
CA ASN A 49 -8.52 8.21 -24.24
C ASN A 49 -9.56 7.11 -24.00
N LEU A 50 -10.77 7.51 -23.80
CA LEU A 50 -11.94 6.67 -23.53
C LEU A 50 -13.01 6.87 -24.61
N SER A 51 -13.63 5.78 -25.06
CA SER A 51 -14.82 5.84 -25.93
C SER A 51 -15.82 4.75 -25.53
N ARG A 52 -17.13 5.02 -25.71
CA ARG A 52 -18.16 4.01 -25.43
C ARG A 52 -17.95 2.74 -26.24
N GLN A 53 -17.61 2.90 -27.53
CA GLN A 53 -17.36 1.76 -28.41
C GLN A 53 -16.16 0.94 -27.95
N GLY A 54 -15.03 1.59 -27.65
CA GLY A 54 -13.82 0.91 -27.15
C GLY A 54 -14.08 0.16 -25.84
N ILE A 55 -14.76 0.80 -24.89
CA ILE A 55 -15.16 0.19 -23.60
C ILE A 55 -15.98 -1.08 -23.83
N THR A 56 -17.04 -1.00 -24.66
CA THR A 56 -17.89 -2.17 -24.95
C THR A 56 -17.11 -3.29 -25.62
N LEU A 57 -16.28 -2.98 -26.64
CA LEU A 57 -15.48 -3.98 -27.35
C LEU A 57 -14.43 -4.67 -26.46
N ASP A 58 -13.78 -3.92 -25.57
CA ASP A 58 -12.81 -4.48 -24.63
C ASP A 58 -13.49 -5.43 -23.62
N LEU A 59 -14.58 -5.00 -22.98
CA LEU A 59 -15.29 -5.82 -22.01
C LEU A 59 -15.92 -7.07 -22.65
N GLU A 60 -16.45 -6.96 -23.88
CA GLU A 60 -16.93 -8.14 -24.64
C GLU A 60 -15.79 -9.09 -24.99
N ALA A 61 -14.62 -8.57 -25.38
CA ALA A 61 -13.45 -9.39 -25.66
C ALA A 61 -12.95 -10.12 -24.40
N MET A 62 -12.93 -9.46 -23.25
CA MET A 62 -12.58 -10.08 -21.95
C MET A 62 -13.56 -11.18 -21.58
N GLN A 63 -14.86 -10.93 -21.70
CA GLN A 63 -15.90 -11.91 -21.40
C GLN A 63 -15.80 -13.16 -22.28
N ARG A 64 -15.56 -12.98 -23.61
CA ARG A 64 -15.44 -14.10 -24.56
C ARG A 64 -14.31 -15.06 -24.22
N VAL A 65 -13.18 -14.55 -23.70
CA VAL A 65 -12.04 -15.39 -23.36
C VAL A 65 -12.03 -15.85 -21.91
N GLY A 66 -13.02 -15.48 -21.09
CA GLY A 66 -13.18 -15.98 -19.74
C GLY A 66 -12.48 -15.16 -18.65
N ILE A 67 -12.18 -13.90 -18.87
CA ILE A 67 -11.81 -12.93 -17.82
C ILE A 67 -13.03 -12.68 -16.93
N GLY A 68 -12.82 -12.57 -15.60
CA GLY A 68 -13.88 -12.41 -14.60
C GLY A 68 -14.07 -10.98 -14.10
N GLY A 69 -13.08 -10.13 -14.29
CA GLY A 69 -13.15 -8.74 -13.83
C GLY A 69 -11.95 -7.90 -14.25
N VAL A 70 -12.03 -6.62 -13.92
CA VAL A 70 -10.99 -5.63 -14.22
C VAL A 70 -10.57 -4.90 -12.94
N LEU A 71 -9.30 -4.52 -12.86
CA LEU A 71 -8.80 -3.48 -11.98
C LEU A 71 -8.61 -2.24 -12.87
N TYR A 72 -9.53 -1.29 -12.77
CA TYR A 72 -9.50 -0.06 -13.55
C TYR A 72 -8.51 0.94 -12.93
N MET A 73 -7.55 1.39 -13.73
CA MET A 73 -6.53 2.34 -13.29
C MET A 73 -6.15 3.26 -14.46
N GLU A 74 -6.40 4.55 -14.33
CA GLU A 74 -6.04 5.51 -15.37
C GLU A 74 -4.67 6.12 -15.13
N THR A 75 -3.83 6.14 -16.18
CA THR A 75 -2.45 6.63 -16.10
C THR A 75 -2.10 7.52 -17.28
N ASP A 76 -1.03 8.30 -17.12
CA ASP A 76 -0.33 9.01 -18.20
C ASP A 76 1.03 8.32 -18.44
N GLN A 77 1.15 7.67 -19.59
CA GLN A 77 2.38 7.02 -20.05
C GLN A 77 2.83 7.59 -21.42
N GLY A 78 2.66 8.91 -21.60
CA GLY A 78 3.03 9.62 -22.81
C GLY A 78 2.06 9.43 -23.97
N ALA A 79 0.84 8.96 -23.74
CA ALA A 79 -0.22 8.95 -24.72
C ALA A 79 -0.69 10.38 -25.05
N PRO A 80 -1.17 10.67 -26.27
CA PRO A 80 -1.83 11.94 -26.54
C PRO A 80 -3.02 12.13 -25.61
N THR A 81 -3.22 13.37 -25.11
CA THR A 81 -4.35 13.68 -24.23
C THR A 81 -5.67 13.44 -24.93
N GLY A 82 -6.51 12.60 -24.33
CA GLY A 82 -7.85 12.29 -24.78
C GLY A 82 -8.91 13.29 -24.31
N PRO A 83 -10.16 13.14 -24.75
CA PRO A 83 -11.24 14.08 -24.46
C PRO A 83 -11.82 13.98 -23.05
N ALA A 84 -11.58 12.89 -22.33
CA ALA A 84 -12.21 12.60 -21.05
C ALA A 84 -11.30 13.02 -19.87
N ALA A 85 -11.40 14.27 -19.43
CA ALA A 85 -10.69 14.74 -18.24
C ALA A 85 -11.03 13.88 -17.02
N PHE A 86 -10.02 13.37 -16.31
CA PHE A 86 -10.17 12.45 -15.17
C PHE A 86 -11.18 12.96 -14.13
N ALA A 87 -12.08 12.11 -13.70
CA ALA A 87 -13.18 12.40 -12.77
C ALA A 87 -14.11 13.56 -13.19
N GLY A 88 -13.92 14.10 -14.41
CA GLY A 88 -14.79 15.12 -15.01
C GLY A 88 -16.13 14.57 -15.51
N PRO A 89 -17.05 15.44 -16.01
CA PRO A 89 -18.40 14.99 -16.40
C PRO A 89 -18.42 13.89 -17.48
N LEU A 90 -17.63 14.02 -18.54
CA LEU A 90 -17.53 13.03 -19.61
C LEU A 90 -16.92 11.71 -19.10
N TRP A 91 -15.83 11.81 -18.33
CA TRP A 91 -15.20 10.66 -17.73
C TRP A 91 -16.17 9.87 -16.84
N ARG A 92 -16.91 10.56 -15.96
CA ARG A 92 -17.90 9.95 -15.07
C ARG A 92 -19.05 9.30 -15.84
N ASP A 93 -19.49 9.90 -16.96
CA ASP A 93 -20.49 9.32 -17.84
C ASP A 93 -19.97 8.04 -18.52
N LEU A 94 -18.70 8.04 -18.97
CA LEU A 94 -18.05 6.85 -19.51
C LEU A 94 -17.82 5.78 -18.44
N PHE A 95 -17.47 6.16 -17.20
CA PHE A 95 -17.34 5.22 -16.10
C PHE A 95 -18.68 4.55 -15.72
N LYS A 96 -19.79 5.29 -15.76
CA LYS A 96 -21.15 4.70 -15.66
C LYS A 96 -21.39 3.68 -16.77
N HIS A 97 -20.96 3.97 -17.99
CA HIS A 97 -21.06 3.03 -19.10
C HIS A 97 -20.20 1.77 -18.86
N ILE A 98 -18.99 1.91 -18.31
CA ILE A 98 -18.17 0.77 -17.87
C ILE A 98 -18.94 -0.12 -16.89
N CYS A 99 -19.51 0.45 -15.83
CA CYS A 99 -20.28 -0.31 -14.86
C CYS A 99 -21.52 -1.00 -15.48
N ALA A 100 -22.23 -0.32 -16.39
CA ALA A 100 -23.38 -0.89 -17.07
C ALA A 100 -23.02 -2.06 -17.98
N GLU A 101 -21.96 -1.92 -18.79
CA GLU A 101 -21.49 -2.97 -19.69
C GLU A 101 -20.87 -4.14 -18.93
N ALA A 102 -20.08 -3.87 -17.89
CA ALA A 102 -19.55 -4.92 -17.03
C ALA A 102 -20.70 -5.72 -16.37
N ASN A 103 -21.74 -5.05 -15.87
CA ASN A 103 -22.93 -5.72 -15.34
C ASN A 103 -23.65 -6.56 -16.41
N ARG A 104 -23.83 -6.04 -17.61
CA ARG A 104 -24.44 -6.78 -18.74
C ARG A 104 -23.68 -8.07 -19.04
N LEU A 105 -22.36 -8.04 -18.92
CA LEU A 105 -21.45 -9.13 -19.27
C LEU A 105 -21.10 -10.05 -18.09
N GLY A 106 -21.55 -9.73 -16.88
CA GLY A 106 -21.24 -10.47 -15.65
C GLY A 106 -19.77 -10.34 -15.20
N LEU A 107 -19.14 -9.20 -15.51
CA LEU A 107 -17.78 -8.85 -15.08
C LEU A 107 -17.83 -8.00 -13.81
N GLN A 108 -16.78 -8.13 -12.98
CA GLN A 108 -16.59 -7.30 -11.80
C GLN A 108 -15.59 -6.18 -12.05
N VAL A 109 -15.73 -5.07 -11.31
CA VAL A 109 -14.88 -3.89 -11.41
C VAL A 109 -14.28 -3.59 -10.04
N ASN A 110 -12.97 -3.56 -9.97
CA ASN A 110 -12.17 -2.94 -8.93
C ASN A 110 -11.63 -1.61 -9.47
N VAL A 111 -11.47 -0.60 -8.64
CA VAL A 111 -11.00 0.72 -9.09
C VAL A 111 -9.85 1.19 -8.22
N ASN A 112 -8.74 1.57 -8.84
CA ASN A 112 -7.72 2.31 -8.12
C ASN A 112 -8.32 3.60 -7.56
N ASN A 113 -7.96 3.95 -6.34
CA ASN A 113 -8.66 5.02 -5.62
C ASN A 113 -8.28 6.44 -6.07
N ASP A 114 -7.34 6.57 -7.01
CA ASP A 114 -6.94 7.81 -7.68
C ASP A 114 -6.49 7.57 -9.14
N ALA A 115 -5.86 8.55 -9.77
CA ALA A 115 -5.16 8.39 -11.05
C ALA A 115 -3.67 8.12 -10.80
N GLY A 116 -3.04 7.36 -11.68
CA GLY A 116 -1.68 6.82 -11.45
C GLY A 116 -1.74 5.57 -10.58
N TRP A 117 -0.58 5.13 -10.07
CA TRP A 117 -0.47 3.94 -9.20
C TRP A 117 0.16 4.19 -7.83
N CYS A 118 0.37 5.46 -7.41
CA CYS A 118 1.09 5.75 -6.17
C CYS A 118 0.25 5.67 -4.89
N GLY A 119 -1.02 5.51 -4.97
CA GLY A 119 -1.81 5.31 -3.78
C GLY A 119 -3.07 6.16 -3.62
N SER A 120 -3.01 7.42 -3.19
CA SER A 120 -4.21 8.19 -2.86
C SER A 120 -3.97 9.69 -2.94
N GLY A 121 -3.93 10.19 -4.14
CA GLY A 121 -3.71 11.61 -4.41
C GLY A 121 -4.79 12.26 -5.26
N GLY A 122 -4.50 13.43 -5.78
CA GLY A 122 -5.34 14.09 -6.76
C GLY A 122 -5.57 15.57 -6.51
N PRO A 123 -6.27 16.25 -7.45
CA PRO A 123 -6.46 17.70 -7.41
C PRO A 123 -7.34 18.20 -6.25
N TRP A 124 -7.94 17.30 -5.50
CA TRP A 124 -8.74 17.58 -4.29
C TRP A 124 -7.92 17.59 -3.00
N ILE A 125 -6.62 17.26 -3.05
CA ILE A 125 -5.74 17.29 -1.89
C ILE A 125 -5.01 18.62 -1.83
N THR A 126 -5.30 19.39 -0.77
CA THR A 126 -4.60 20.65 -0.49
C THR A 126 -3.27 20.39 0.21
N PRO A 127 -2.33 21.37 0.27
CA PRO A 127 -1.09 21.20 1.01
C PRO A 127 -1.27 20.80 2.48
N GLU A 128 -2.35 21.25 3.13
CA GLU A 128 -2.70 20.89 4.52
C GLU A 128 -3.06 19.43 4.69
N LEU A 129 -3.67 18.83 3.68
CA LEU A 129 -4.12 17.44 3.67
C LEU A 129 -3.13 16.50 2.99
N SER A 130 -1.98 17.02 2.55
CA SER A 130 -0.96 16.24 1.84
C SER A 130 0.05 15.58 2.78
N MET A 131 0.82 14.63 2.26
CA MET A 131 1.95 14.03 2.98
C MET A 131 2.88 15.10 3.54
N GLN A 132 3.22 15.03 4.83
CA GLN A 132 4.01 16.02 5.54
C GLN A 132 5.41 15.51 5.89
N VAL A 133 6.38 16.42 5.84
CA VAL A 133 7.76 16.18 6.26
C VAL A 133 8.22 17.24 7.25
N LEU A 134 8.90 16.81 8.30
CA LEU A 134 9.50 17.67 9.30
C LEU A 134 10.70 18.41 8.67
N VAL A 135 10.80 19.71 8.93
CA VAL A 135 11.87 20.60 8.46
C VAL A 135 12.33 21.49 9.59
N TRP A 136 13.59 21.95 9.52
CA TRP A 136 14.15 22.80 10.57
C TRP A 136 15.19 23.78 10.05
N THR A 137 15.46 24.80 10.88
CA THR A 137 16.63 25.66 10.78
C THR A 137 17.28 25.78 12.15
N GLN A 138 18.59 25.99 12.15
CA GLN A 138 19.39 26.18 13.36
C GLN A 138 20.09 27.52 13.33
N THR A 139 20.05 28.23 14.48
CA THR A 139 20.78 29.48 14.72
C THR A 139 21.61 29.34 15.99
N ASN A 140 22.91 29.56 15.89
CA ASN A 140 23.80 29.54 17.06
C ASN A 140 24.00 30.98 17.56
N ILE A 141 24.04 31.12 18.89
CA ILE A 141 24.16 32.43 19.55
C ILE A 141 25.05 32.29 20.79
N ILE A 142 25.73 33.39 21.16
CA ILE A 142 26.56 33.44 22.35
C ILE A 142 25.91 34.42 23.34
N GLY A 143 25.57 33.94 24.52
CA GLY A 143 25.11 34.77 25.64
C GLY A 143 26.23 35.10 26.63
N PRO A 144 25.96 36.02 27.62
CA PRO A 144 24.64 36.54 27.93
C PRO A 144 24.25 37.71 27.03
N GLN A 145 23.05 37.70 26.49
CA GLN A 145 22.47 38.85 25.78
C GLN A 145 20.95 38.74 25.66
N ARG A 146 20.28 39.89 25.49
CA ARG A 146 18.89 39.89 25.06
C ARG A 146 18.81 39.70 23.54
N LEU A 147 18.20 38.63 23.11
CA LEU A 147 17.93 38.37 21.70
C LEU A 147 16.57 38.93 21.29
N GLU A 148 16.55 39.76 20.27
CA GLU A 148 15.34 40.18 19.56
C GLU A 148 15.59 39.97 18.06
N ALA A 149 15.14 38.88 17.51
CA ALA A 149 15.46 38.48 16.14
C ALA A 149 14.35 37.69 15.46
N GLN A 150 14.33 37.77 14.13
CA GLN A 150 13.55 36.87 13.28
C GLN A 150 14.41 35.63 12.94
N LEU A 151 14.03 34.46 13.41
CA LEU A 151 14.71 33.22 13.04
C LEU A 151 14.41 32.86 11.57
N PRO A 152 15.39 32.36 10.84
CA PRO A 152 15.18 31.86 9.47
C PRO A 152 14.03 30.86 9.43
N GLN A 153 13.15 30.99 8.44
CA GLN A 153 12.12 29.99 8.21
C GLN A 153 12.74 28.76 7.55
N PRO A 154 12.37 27.54 8.01
CA PRO A 154 12.73 26.31 7.32
C PRO A 154 12.23 26.25 5.89
N ARG A 155 12.78 25.31 5.11
CA ARG A 155 12.36 25.05 3.73
C ARG A 155 10.85 24.94 3.62
N THR A 156 10.28 25.58 2.61
CA THR A 156 8.86 25.56 2.28
C THR A 156 8.64 24.89 0.92
N VAL A 157 7.62 24.08 0.81
CA VAL A 157 7.19 23.44 -0.44
C VAL A 157 5.74 23.81 -0.70
N LYS A 158 5.40 24.20 -1.95
CA LYS A 158 4.05 24.65 -2.35
C LYS A 158 3.51 25.78 -1.44
N ASP A 159 4.38 26.68 -0.99
CA ASP A 159 4.08 27.81 -0.10
C ASP A 159 3.37 27.41 1.21
N TYR A 160 3.51 26.15 1.62
CA TYR A 160 2.95 25.61 2.85
C TYR A 160 4.03 25.35 3.89
N TYR A 161 3.84 25.93 5.08
CA TYR A 161 4.69 25.71 6.25
C TYR A 161 3.89 25.96 7.53
N ARG A 162 4.15 25.14 8.56
CA ARG A 162 3.61 25.37 9.92
C ARG A 162 4.72 25.16 10.94
N ASP A 163 4.86 26.11 11.87
CA ASP A 163 5.75 25.98 13.03
C ASP A 163 5.25 24.85 13.98
N ILE A 164 6.18 24.06 14.50
CA ILE A 164 5.93 23.10 15.58
C ILE A 164 6.39 23.70 16.89
N ALA A 165 7.69 24.09 16.98
CA ALA A 165 8.29 24.69 18.15
C ALA A 165 9.65 25.31 17.82
N VAL A 166 10.11 26.18 18.74
CA VAL A 166 11.51 26.59 18.82
C VAL A 166 12.10 26.02 20.11
N PHE A 167 13.17 25.26 20.01
CA PHE A 167 13.94 24.72 21.11
C PHE A 167 15.22 25.51 21.26
N ALA A 168 15.58 25.84 22.50
CA ALA A 168 16.86 26.44 22.85
C ALA A 168 17.62 25.49 23.79
N PHE A 169 18.88 25.22 23.51
CA PHE A 169 19.72 24.35 24.35
C PHE A 169 21.20 24.75 24.24
N PRO A 170 22.03 24.45 25.26
CA PRO A 170 23.47 24.66 25.16
C PRO A 170 24.06 23.93 23.96
N THR A 171 24.86 24.61 23.16
CA THR A 171 25.50 24.02 21.98
C THR A 171 26.55 23.00 22.40
N PRO A 172 26.42 21.70 22.07
CA PRO A 172 27.45 20.71 22.36
C PRO A 172 28.77 21.09 21.66
N PRO A 173 29.91 21.17 22.38
CA PRO A 173 31.19 21.51 21.78
C PRO A 173 31.68 20.50 20.72
N ARG A 174 31.35 19.23 20.90
CA ARG A 174 31.73 18.12 20.01
C ARG A 174 30.51 17.25 19.65
N PRO A 175 29.54 17.78 18.87
CA PRO A 175 28.30 17.07 18.60
C PRO A 175 28.53 15.72 17.92
N HIS A 176 27.85 14.68 18.40
CA HIS A 176 27.89 13.36 17.77
C HIS A 176 26.92 13.30 16.58
N THR A 177 27.37 12.68 15.48
CA THR A 177 26.51 12.46 14.30
C THR A 177 25.77 11.14 14.40
N ILE A 178 24.45 11.17 14.37
CA ILE A 178 23.62 9.96 14.34
C ILE A 178 23.69 9.37 12.92
N PRO A 179 24.23 8.16 12.75
CA PRO A 179 24.37 7.56 11.42
C PRO A 179 22.98 7.17 10.87
N ARG A 180 22.79 7.29 9.54
CA ARG A 180 21.55 6.96 8.82
C ARG A 180 20.31 7.72 9.36
N LEU A 181 20.49 8.94 9.82
CA LEU A 181 19.41 9.73 10.42
C LEU A 181 18.17 9.83 9.51
N ALA A 182 18.35 10.03 8.20
CA ALA A 182 17.24 10.16 7.26
C ALA A 182 16.31 8.93 7.27
N GLY A 183 16.86 7.71 7.26
CA GLY A 183 16.07 6.48 7.39
C GLY A 183 15.47 6.32 8.80
N LYS A 184 16.25 6.62 9.83
CA LYS A 184 15.82 6.49 11.23
C LYS A 184 14.71 7.48 11.61
N SER A 185 14.70 8.67 11.02
CA SER A 185 13.66 9.69 11.19
C SER A 185 12.51 9.59 10.18
N VAL A 186 12.46 8.52 9.38
CA VAL A 186 11.46 8.30 8.32
C VAL A 186 11.41 9.43 7.28
N ALA A 187 12.49 10.17 7.12
CA ALA A 187 12.62 11.13 6.02
C ALA A 187 12.88 10.43 4.67
N THR A 188 13.32 9.17 4.72
CA THR A 188 13.44 8.25 3.57
C THR A 188 12.99 6.85 3.98
N THR A 189 12.43 6.07 3.04
CA THR A 189 12.11 4.66 3.27
C THR A 189 13.41 3.85 3.20
N GLN A 190 13.84 3.35 4.35
CA GLN A 190 15.07 2.55 4.47
C GLN A 190 14.95 1.57 5.65
N GLU A 191 15.20 0.29 5.41
CA GLU A 191 15.35 -0.69 6.48
C GLU A 191 16.54 -0.33 7.38
N ILE A 192 16.30 -0.27 8.69
CA ILE A 192 17.30 0.03 9.71
C ILE A 192 17.51 -1.20 10.56
N PRO A 193 18.68 -1.85 10.50
CA PRO A 193 18.97 -3.00 11.34
C PRO A 193 18.84 -2.68 12.84
N LEU A 194 18.27 -3.60 13.59
CA LEU A 194 18.19 -3.51 15.04
C LEU A 194 19.61 -3.48 15.64
N ARG A 195 19.80 -2.63 16.64
CA ARG A 195 21.03 -2.54 17.44
C ARG A 195 20.69 -2.74 18.91
N SER A 196 21.48 -3.54 19.59
CA SER A 196 21.35 -3.79 21.03
C SER A 196 22.40 -3.04 21.86
N GLU A 197 23.47 -2.55 21.23
CA GLU A 197 24.59 -1.90 21.91
C GLU A 197 24.84 -0.51 21.35
N PHE A 198 24.99 0.45 22.25
CA PHE A 198 25.26 1.85 21.93
C PHE A 198 26.46 2.33 22.73
N PRO A 199 27.48 2.94 22.10
CA PRO A 199 28.62 3.49 22.84
C PRO A 199 28.17 4.62 23.75
N ALA A 200 28.73 4.68 24.96
CA ALA A 200 28.60 5.84 25.83
C ALA A 200 29.31 7.04 25.17
N LEU A 201 28.65 8.20 25.18
CA LEU A 201 29.21 9.45 24.68
C LEU A 201 29.62 10.35 25.85
N GLU A 202 30.66 11.16 25.61
CA GLU A 202 31.04 12.21 26.56
C GLU A 202 29.96 13.29 26.68
N ARG A 203 29.87 13.94 27.84
CA ARG A 203 28.82 14.96 28.12
C ARG A 203 28.86 16.14 27.13
N ASP A 204 29.99 16.48 26.58
CA ASP A 204 30.18 17.57 25.63
C ASP A 204 29.74 17.21 24.18
N ALA A 205 29.29 15.94 23.97
CA ALA A 205 28.75 15.47 22.70
C ALA A 205 27.21 15.36 22.70
N ILE A 206 26.56 15.57 23.83
CA ILE A 206 25.11 15.37 24.04
C ILE A 206 24.42 16.65 24.50
N VAL A 207 23.09 16.70 24.36
CA VAL A 207 22.22 17.71 24.92
C VAL A 207 21.43 17.07 26.08
N PRO A 208 21.68 17.45 27.34
CA PRO A 208 20.83 16.99 28.46
C PRO A 208 19.40 17.48 28.27
N ARG A 209 18.42 16.60 28.49
CA ARG A 209 16.99 16.93 28.31
C ARG A 209 16.54 18.07 29.22
N GLU A 210 17.06 18.11 30.45
CA GLU A 210 16.80 19.17 31.43
C GLU A 210 17.28 20.55 30.98
N ASP A 211 18.25 20.62 30.07
CA ASP A 211 18.79 21.87 29.53
C ASP A 211 18.02 22.37 28.29
N ILE A 212 17.03 21.61 27.79
CA ILE A 212 16.23 21.99 26.64
C ILE A 212 15.09 22.90 27.08
N VAL A 213 15.11 24.14 26.60
CA VAL A 213 14.06 25.14 26.81
C VAL A 213 13.16 25.21 25.57
N VAL A 214 11.87 24.98 25.74
CA VAL A 214 10.88 25.23 24.67
C VAL A 214 10.45 26.70 24.74
N LEU A 215 10.75 27.47 23.70
CA LEU A 215 10.35 28.86 23.61
C LEU A 215 8.89 28.94 23.15
N GLY A 216 7.97 29.04 24.12
CA GLY A 216 6.53 29.19 23.87
C GLY A 216 6.15 30.54 23.26
N GLU A 217 4.85 30.78 23.02
CA GLU A 217 4.34 31.99 22.33
C GLU A 217 4.73 33.32 22.97
N SER A 218 5.01 33.33 24.28
CA SER A 218 5.52 34.51 25.00
C SER A 218 6.95 34.89 24.59
N PHE A 219 7.74 33.95 24.11
CA PHE A 219 9.13 34.16 23.71
C PHE A 219 9.34 34.02 22.19
N CYS A 220 8.43 33.32 21.48
CA CYS A 220 8.53 33.10 20.04
C CYS A 220 7.15 33.09 19.39
N LYS A 221 6.91 33.96 18.43
CA LYS A 221 5.69 34.02 17.63
C LYS A 221 6.05 34.15 16.15
N ALA A 222 5.60 33.21 15.33
CA ALA A 222 5.90 33.17 13.90
C ALA A 222 7.41 33.29 13.58
N GLY A 223 8.25 32.67 14.42
CA GLY A 223 9.71 32.70 14.30
C GLY A 223 10.37 34.01 14.80
N ARG A 224 9.61 34.99 15.27
CA ARG A 224 10.18 36.18 15.94
C ARG A 224 10.41 35.85 17.41
N VAL A 225 11.68 35.85 17.81
CA VAL A 225 12.11 35.47 19.18
C VAL A 225 12.47 36.73 19.97
N THR A 226 12.01 36.79 21.22
CA THR A 226 12.47 37.72 22.25
C THR A 226 12.83 36.88 23.46
N TRP A 227 14.12 36.76 23.76
CA TRP A 227 14.61 35.87 24.80
C TRP A 227 15.91 36.37 25.44
N ASP A 228 16.01 36.27 26.76
CA ASP A 228 17.25 36.58 27.49
C ASP A 228 18.13 35.31 27.46
N VAL A 229 19.14 35.34 26.60
CA VAL A 229 20.06 34.21 26.37
C VAL A 229 20.99 34.08 27.57
N PRO A 230 21.06 32.90 28.23
CA PRO A 230 22.01 32.69 29.32
C PRO A 230 23.47 32.69 28.84
N SER A 231 24.45 32.78 29.78
CA SER A 231 25.88 32.71 29.44
C SER A 231 26.23 31.42 28.69
N GLY A 232 27.15 31.51 27.73
CA GLY A 232 27.64 30.38 26.95
C GLY A 232 27.11 30.34 25.51
N ALA A 233 27.45 29.27 24.79
CA ALA A 233 26.99 29.03 23.44
C ALA A 233 25.64 28.30 23.45
N TRP A 234 24.67 28.82 22.69
CA TRP A 234 23.32 28.28 22.60
C TRP A 234 22.92 27.99 21.16
N THR A 235 22.17 26.93 20.96
CA THR A 235 21.53 26.57 19.69
C THR A 235 20.03 26.83 19.80
N LEU A 236 19.50 27.62 18.85
CA LEU A 236 18.07 27.79 18.63
C LEU A 236 17.67 26.92 17.45
N LEU A 237 16.87 25.90 17.70
CA LEU A 237 16.36 24.97 16.69
C LEU A 237 14.88 25.27 16.43
N ARG A 238 14.56 25.86 15.26
CA ARG A 238 13.19 26.08 14.82
C ARG A 238 12.73 24.88 14.01
N LEU A 239 11.78 24.12 14.54
CA LEU A 239 11.14 22.98 13.90
C LEU A 239 9.77 23.37 13.35
N GLY A 240 9.47 22.88 12.16
CA GLY A 240 8.17 22.97 11.55
C GLY A 240 7.95 21.81 10.57
N HIS A 241 6.84 21.85 9.87
CA HIS A 241 6.56 20.88 8.81
C HIS A 241 6.05 21.55 7.55
N THR A 242 6.25 20.89 6.43
CA THR A 242 5.76 21.28 5.12
C THR A 242 5.28 20.05 4.37
N THR A 243 4.53 20.26 3.27
CA THR A 243 4.21 19.14 2.36
C THR A 243 5.48 18.52 1.78
N THR A 244 5.47 17.22 1.52
CA THR A 244 6.53 16.55 0.76
C THR A 244 6.58 17.05 -0.68
N GLY A 245 5.45 17.57 -1.20
CA GLY A 245 5.27 17.99 -2.58
C GLY A 245 5.15 16.82 -3.58
N LYS A 246 5.00 15.59 -3.08
CA LYS A 246 4.77 14.42 -3.93
C LYS A 246 3.37 14.46 -4.51
N ASP A 247 3.29 14.27 -5.80
CA ASP A 247 2.05 14.13 -6.55
C ASP A 247 1.80 12.65 -6.85
N ASN A 248 0.52 12.28 -7.02
CA ASN A 248 0.15 10.99 -7.55
C ASN A 248 0.70 10.84 -8.97
N HIS A 249 1.34 9.73 -9.26
CA HIS A 249 1.96 9.48 -10.55
C HIS A 249 1.82 8.01 -10.98
N PRO A 250 1.93 7.75 -12.28
CA PRO A 250 1.88 8.71 -13.38
C PRO A 250 0.42 9.08 -13.74
N ALA A 251 -0.09 10.13 -13.14
CA ALA A 251 -1.47 10.59 -13.35
C ALA A 251 -1.58 11.50 -14.59
N PRO A 252 -2.68 11.42 -15.37
CA PRO A 252 -3.07 12.44 -16.33
C PRO A 252 -3.08 13.82 -15.69
N LEU A 253 -2.76 14.86 -16.45
CA LEU A 253 -2.68 16.23 -15.93
C LEU A 253 -3.97 16.66 -15.18
N THR A 254 -5.12 16.22 -15.64
CA THR A 254 -6.43 16.53 -15.03
C THR A 254 -6.72 15.75 -13.74
N GLY A 255 -6.01 14.65 -13.51
CA GLY A 255 -6.09 13.83 -12.29
C GLY A 255 -4.92 14.03 -11.34
N ARG A 256 -3.89 14.81 -11.74
CA ARG A 256 -2.67 15.02 -10.97
C ARG A 256 -2.89 15.99 -9.82
N GLY A 257 -2.37 15.66 -8.65
CA GLY A 257 -2.38 16.50 -7.47
C GLY A 257 -1.53 15.88 -6.37
N LEU A 258 -1.53 16.50 -5.20
CA LEU A 258 -0.72 16.04 -4.08
C LEU A 258 -1.23 14.68 -3.54
N GLU A 259 -0.31 13.87 -3.04
CA GLU A 259 -0.60 12.68 -2.26
C GLU A 259 -1.17 13.05 -0.89
N CYS A 260 -2.24 12.37 -0.43
CA CYS A 260 -2.85 12.65 0.86
C CYS A 260 -1.93 12.28 2.04
N ASP A 261 -2.07 12.97 3.16
CA ASP A 261 -1.43 12.62 4.44
C ASP A 261 -1.93 11.26 4.92
N LYS A 262 -1.12 10.22 4.73
CA LYS A 262 -1.46 8.85 5.06
C LYS A 262 -1.42 8.54 6.57
N LEU A 263 -0.98 9.51 7.39
CA LEU A 263 -1.06 9.42 8.86
C LEU A 263 -2.34 10.05 9.41
N SER A 264 -3.21 10.62 8.54
CA SER A 264 -4.42 11.35 8.90
C SER A 264 -5.68 10.72 8.30
N LYS A 265 -6.65 10.35 9.14
CA LYS A 265 -7.97 9.86 8.69
C LYS A 265 -8.73 10.91 7.88
N GLU A 266 -8.63 12.17 8.27
CA GLU A 266 -9.29 13.28 7.57
C GLU A 266 -8.77 13.43 6.13
N ALA A 267 -7.46 13.24 5.94
CA ALA A 267 -6.87 13.29 4.60
C ALA A 267 -7.25 12.06 3.76
N ALA A 268 -7.30 10.87 4.37
CA ALA A 268 -7.80 9.66 3.72
C ALA A 268 -9.29 9.79 3.32
N GLU A 269 -10.12 10.40 4.15
CA GLU A 269 -11.52 10.71 3.82
C GLU A 269 -11.63 11.68 2.64
N ALA A 270 -10.79 12.72 2.60
CA ALA A 270 -10.75 13.68 1.50
C ALA A 270 -10.34 13.00 0.18
N ALA A 271 -9.36 12.10 0.21
CA ALA A 271 -8.94 11.31 -0.94
C ALA A 271 -10.09 10.40 -1.43
N PHE A 272 -10.72 9.63 -0.54
CA PHE A 272 -11.86 8.77 -0.88
C PHE A 272 -13.04 9.57 -1.43
N ALA A 273 -13.34 10.73 -0.85
CA ALA A 273 -14.41 11.62 -1.32
C ALA A 273 -14.11 12.22 -2.71
N GLY A 274 -12.83 12.43 -3.02
CA GLY A 274 -12.37 13.00 -4.28
C GLY A 274 -12.76 12.20 -5.51
N LEU A 275 -12.71 10.86 -5.41
CA LEU A 275 -13.06 9.95 -6.51
C LEU A 275 -14.13 8.94 -6.09
N MET A 276 -13.84 8.06 -5.11
CA MET A 276 -14.66 6.89 -4.82
C MET A 276 -16.11 7.25 -4.46
N SER A 277 -16.33 8.25 -3.60
CA SER A 277 -17.69 8.67 -3.24
C SER A 277 -18.49 9.16 -4.45
N LYS A 278 -17.83 9.78 -5.43
CA LYS A 278 -18.50 10.27 -6.65
C LYS A 278 -18.95 9.12 -7.53
N ILE A 279 -18.04 8.17 -7.85
CA ILE A 279 -18.38 7.04 -8.73
C ILE A 279 -19.38 6.07 -8.09
N ILE A 280 -19.32 5.87 -6.77
CA ILE A 280 -20.32 5.13 -6.01
C ILE A 280 -21.68 5.80 -6.11
N GLY A 281 -21.74 7.13 -5.94
CA GLY A 281 -22.95 7.92 -6.07
C GLY A 281 -23.54 7.95 -7.49
N ASP A 282 -22.70 7.76 -8.52
CA ASP A 282 -23.13 7.73 -9.93
C ASP A 282 -23.83 6.43 -10.35
N SER A 283 -23.54 5.30 -9.68
CA SER A 283 -24.07 3.98 -10.03
C SER A 283 -24.45 3.14 -8.79
N PRO A 284 -25.27 3.66 -7.87
CA PRO A 284 -25.48 3.04 -6.55
C PRO A 284 -26.11 1.65 -6.62
N SER A 285 -26.90 1.36 -7.65
CA SER A 285 -27.51 0.04 -7.85
C SER A 285 -26.51 -1.05 -8.24
N LEU A 286 -25.33 -0.67 -8.77
CA LEU A 286 -24.29 -1.57 -9.25
C LEU A 286 -23.12 -1.70 -8.26
N VAL A 287 -23.20 -1.06 -7.08
CA VAL A 287 -22.17 -1.08 -6.04
C VAL A 287 -22.47 -2.15 -4.99
N GLY A 288 -21.48 -2.99 -4.68
CA GLY A 288 -21.59 -4.03 -3.66
C GLY A 288 -20.75 -5.25 -3.96
N GLN A 289 -20.44 -6.05 -2.93
CA GLN A 289 -19.53 -7.22 -3.06
C GLN A 289 -20.06 -8.29 -4.04
N ASP A 290 -21.37 -8.41 -4.17
CA ASP A 290 -22.03 -9.36 -5.08
C ASP A 290 -22.58 -8.67 -6.35
N LYS A 291 -22.09 -7.46 -6.63
CA LYS A 291 -22.53 -6.66 -7.79
C LYS A 291 -21.37 -6.43 -8.76
N THR A 292 -21.39 -5.27 -9.42
CA THR A 292 -20.42 -4.92 -10.47
C THR A 292 -19.21 -4.17 -9.91
N LEU A 293 -19.42 -3.03 -9.25
CA LEU A 293 -18.36 -2.29 -8.55
C LEU A 293 -18.17 -2.91 -7.17
N VAL A 294 -17.14 -3.76 -7.03
CA VAL A 294 -16.98 -4.66 -5.88
C VAL A 294 -15.90 -4.22 -4.90
N SER A 295 -14.95 -3.42 -5.37
CA SER A 295 -13.78 -3.05 -4.55
C SER A 295 -13.14 -1.75 -5.01
N THR A 296 -12.33 -1.17 -4.12
CA THR A 296 -11.34 -0.15 -4.43
C THR A 296 -9.94 -0.70 -4.15
N HIS A 297 -8.92 -0.08 -4.74
CA HIS A 297 -7.55 -0.55 -4.72
C HIS A 297 -6.59 0.53 -4.22
N ILE A 298 -5.56 0.11 -3.51
CA ILE A 298 -4.34 0.86 -3.23
C ILE A 298 -3.22 0.03 -3.85
N ASP A 299 -2.54 0.59 -4.83
CA ASP A 299 -1.44 -0.03 -5.55
C ASP A 299 -0.11 0.15 -4.80
N SER A 300 1.02 -0.14 -5.42
CA SER A 300 2.34 -0.10 -4.83
C SER A 300 2.71 1.27 -4.24
N TRP A 301 3.55 1.25 -3.21
CA TRP A 301 4.02 2.48 -2.57
C TRP A 301 5.20 3.09 -3.32
N GLU A 302 4.98 4.17 -4.07
CA GLU A 302 6.02 4.81 -4.89
C GLU A 302 6.24 6.30 -4.59
N VAL A 303 5.69 6.80 -3.48
CA VAL A 303 5.70 8.23 -3.14
C VAL A 303 6.78 8.64 -2.14
N GLY A 304 7.67 7.72 -1.76
CA GLY A 304 8.71 7.97 -0.78
C GLY A 304 8.18 7.94 0.64
N SER A 305 8.56 8.89 1.48
CA SER A 305 8.28 8.85 2.90
C SER A 305 7.66 10.13 3.43
N GLN A 306 6.93 10.01 4.55
CA GLN A 306 6.45 11.12 5.37
C GLN A 306 6.75 10.80 6.84
N ASN A 307 7.00 11.81 7.67
CA ASN A 307 7.33 11.63 9.07
C ASN A 307 6.63 12.61 10.02
N TRP A 308 5.62 13.29 9.52
CA TRP A 308 4.82 14.22 10.30
C TRP A 308 3.37 14.27 9.85
N THR A 309 2.49 14.62 10.79
CA THR A 309 1.08 14.97 10.60
C THR A 309 0.69 15.99 11.67
N PRO A 310 -0.29 16.85 11.49
CA PRO A 310 -0.69 17.83 12.51
C PRO A 310 -1.01 17.23 13.89
N LYS A 311 -1.48 15.99 13.94
CA LYS A 311 -1.81 15.28 15.19
C LYS A 311 -0.67 14.40 15.73
N PHE A 312 0.52 14.43 15.13
CA PHE A 312 1.62 13.49 15.41
C PHE A 312 1.96 13.38 16.91
N ARG A 313 2.12 14.51 17.62
CA ARG A 313 2.42 14.50 19.07
C ARG A 313 1.39 13.71 19.89
N LYS A 314 0.10 13.93 19.62
CA LYS A 314 -1.00 13.25 20.31
C LYS A 314 -1.02 11.76 19.99
N GLU A 315 -0.86 11.40 18.72
CA GLU A 315 -0.85 10.00 18.29
C GLU A 315 0.39 9.27 18.80
N PHE A 316 1.56 9.89 18.75
CA PHE A 316 2.78 9.35 19.35
C PHE A 316 2.57 9.05 20.85
N GLN A 317 2.04 10.02 21.59
CA GLN A 317 1.76 9.86 23.01
C GLN A 317 0.76 8.73 23.28
N ARG A 318 -0.26 8.59 22.45
CA ARG A 318 -1.23 7.49 22.52
C ARG A 318 -0.57 6.12 22.30
N LEU A 319 0.32 6.02 21.33
CA LEU A 319 0.93 4.77 20.90
C LEU A 319 2.15 4.37 21.73
N ARG A 320 2.95 5.35 22.18
CA ARG A 320 4.23 5.11 22.87
C ARG A 320 4.19 5.40 24.38
N GLY A 321 3.13 6.07 24.87
CA GLY A 321 2.93 6.30 26.30
C GLY A 321 3.71 7.47 26.90
N TYR A 322 4.47 8.24 26.10
CA TYR A 322 5.20 9.41 26.56
C TYR A 322 5.15 10.57 25.55
N ASP A 323 5.46 11.79 26.02
CA ASP A 323 5.49 12.99 25.16
C ASP A 323 6.77 13.03 24.33
N PRO A 324 6.71 13.04 22.97
CA PRO A 324 7.88 13.13 22.12
C PRO A 324 8.58 14.49 22.18
N PHE A 325 7.93 15.54 22.69
CA PHE A 325 8.33 16.93 22.53
C PHE A 325 9.76 17.21 23.00
N PRO A 326 10.20 16.74 24.21
CA PRO A 326 11.58 16.96 24.67
C PRO A 326 12.65 16.25 23.82
N LEU A 327 12.25 15.28 22.99
CA LEU A 327 13.15 14.48 22.16
C LEU A 327 13.12 14.89 20.69
N LEU A 328 12.24 15.85 20.28
CA LEU A 328 12.18 16.30 18.88
C LEU A 328 13.51 16.80 18.30
N PRO A 329 14.46 17.42 19.08
CA PRO A 329 15.78 17.77 18.54
C PRO A 329 16.57 16.59 17.97
N VAL A 330 16.26 15.35 18.38
CA VAL A 330 16.87 14.12 17.81
C VAL A 330 16.54 13.98 16.32
N LEU A 331 15.36 14.41 15.87
CA LEU A 331 14.97 14.37 14.47
C LEU A 331 15.79 15.35 13.59
N ALA A 332 16.38 16.36 14.22
CA ALA A 332 17.35 17.27 13.59
C ALA A 332 18.82 16.82 13.74
N GLY A 333 19.07 15.66 14.38
CA GLY A 333 20.40 15.05 14.48
C GLY A 333 21.11 15.30 15.81
N HIS A 334 20.48 15.95 16.79
CA HIS A 334 21.07 16.13 18.11
C HIS A 334 20.88 14.91 19.00
N VAL A 335 21.94 14.47 19.66
CA VAL A 335 21.84 13.39 20.66
C VAL A 335 21.32 13.98 21.97
N VAL A 336 20.17 13.50 22.45
CA VAL A 336 19.56 13.94 23.71
C VAL A 336 19.78 12.87 24.78
N ASP A 337 20.28 13.27 25.95
CA ASP A 337 20.65 12.46 27.13
C ASP A 337 21.71 11.40 26.82
N SER A 338 21.46 10.50 25.88
CA SER A 338 22.41 9.49 25.43
C SER A 338 22.11 9.05 24.00
N LEU A 339 23.09 8.38 23.37
CA LEU A 339 22.87 7.78 22.04
C LEU A 339 21.78 6.70 22.10
N GLU A 340 21.74 5.90 23.17
CA GLU A 340 20.72 4.88 23.37
C GLU A 340 19.31 5.47 23.42
N ILE A 341 19.09 6.51 24.24
CA ILE A 341 17.78 7.19 24.35
C ILE A 341 17.36 7.76 22.98
N SER A 342 18.29 8.41 22.30
CA SER A 342 18.02 9.00 20.97
C SER A 342 17.69 7.94 19.91
N GLU A 343 18.39 6.82 19.89
CA GLU A 343 18.12 5.71 18.96
C GLU A 343 16.80 5.00 19.25
N ARG A 344 16.45 4.81 20.53
CA ARG A 344 15.15 4.26 20.95
C ARG A 344 14.00 5.20 20.56
N PHE A 345 14.17 6.51 20.74
CA PHE A 345 13.20 7.49 20.27
C PHE A 345 13.01 7.44 18.75
N LEU A 346 14.09 7.33 17.97
CA LEU A 346 14.02 7.19 16.52
C LEU A 346 13.33 5.87 16.09
N TRP A 347 13.50 4.81 16.87
CA TRP A 347 12.75 3.57 16.67
C TRP A 347 11.25 3.78 16.94
N ASP A 348 10.89 4.44 18.05
CA ASP A 348 9.51 4.79 18.39
C ASP A 348 8.84 5.68 17.32
N VAL A 349 9.59 6.60 16.70
CA VAL A 349 9.11 7.42 15.57
C VAL A 349 8.76 6.53 14.37
N ARG A 350 9.65 5.59 13.98
CA ARG A 350 9.39 4.66 12.88
C ARG A 350 8.16 3.79 13.14
N MET A 351 8.08 3.22 14.33
CA MET A 351 6.94 2.39 14.71
C MET A 351 5.64 3.21 14.77
N THR A 352 5.70 4.47 15.20
CA THR A 352 4.53 5.36 15.21
C THR A 352 4.04 5.65 13.78
N VAL A 353 4.95 5.94 12.85
CA VAL A 353 4.59 6.14 11.43
C VAL A 353 3.96 4.88 10.86
N SER A 354 4.57 3.71 11.11
CA SER A 354 4.03 2.40 10.68
C SER A 354 2.62 2.15 11.21
N ASP A 355 2.41 2.31 12.52
CA ASP A 355 1.11 2.10 13.15
C ASP A 355 0.03 3.05 12.57
N LEU A 356 0.39 4.31 12.34
CA LEU A 356 -0.54 5.28 11.76
C LEU A 356 -0.86 4.97 10.30
N LEU A 357 0.09 4.49 9.50
CA LEU A 357 -0.18 4.00 8.15
C LEU A 357 -1.17 2.83 8.16
N VAL A 358 -0.95 1.88 9.05
CA VAL A 358 -1.82 0.71 9.22
C VAL A 358 -3.22 1.13 9.68
N GLU A 359 -3.32 1.99 10.71
CA GLU A 359 -4.61 2.38 11.31
C GLU A 359 -5.36 3.43 10.48
N ASN A 360 -4.67 4.54 10.10
CA ASN A 360 -5.31 5.75 9.58
C ASN A 360 -5.40 5.77 8.06
N TYR A 361 -4.57 4.98 7.37
CA TYR A 361 -4.63 4.86 5.91
C TYR A 361 -5.27 3.53 5.50
N ALA A 362 -4.54 2.42 5.52
CA ALA A 362 -5.07 1.14 5.04
C ALA A 362 -6.33 0.70 5.81
N GLY A 363 -6.29 0.73 7.14
CA GLY A 363 -7.42 0.37 7.99
C GLY A 363 -8.62 1.29 7.80
N HIS A 364 -8.39 2.59 7.67
CA HIS A 364 -9.47 3.56 7.48
C HIS A 364 -10.06 3.49 6.06
N PHE A 365 -9.23 3.31 5.01
CA PHE A 365 -9.73 3.05 3.65
C PHE A 365 -10.59 1.79 3.60
N ARG A 366 -10.18 0.70 4.28
CA ARG A 366 -11.01 -0.49 4.40
C ARG A 366 -12.36 -0.20 5.06
N GLU A 367 -12.36 0.62 6.11
CA GLU A 367 -13.60 1.01 6.79
C GLU A 367 -14.51 1.82 5.86
N LEU A 368 -13.96 2.80 5.13
CA LEU A 368 -14.68 3.59 4.13
C LEU A 368 -15.25 2.71 3.01
N ALA A 369 -14.47 1.78 2.48
CA ALA A 369 -14.92 0.81 1.48
C ALA A 369 -16.08 -0.04 2.01
N ARG A 370 -15.95 -0.62 3.21
CA ARG A 370 -16.98 -1.45 3.84
C ARG A 370 -18.27 -0.71 4.15
N ARG A 371 -18.21 0.56 4.57
CA ARG A 371 -19.38 1.43 4.76
C ARG A 371 -20.17 1.62 3.46
N ASN A 372 -19.50 1.50 2.31
CA ASN A 372 -20.11 1.57 0.99
C ASN A 372 -20.40 0.19 0.38
N GLY A 373 -20.28 -0.89 1.16
CA GLY A 373 -20.58 -2.27 0.74
C GLY A 373 -19.56 -2.87 -0.24
N ILE A 374 -18.36 -2.30 -0.37
CA ILE A 374 -17.29 -2.79 -1.24
C ILE A 374 -16.06 -3.22 -0.41
N ARG A 375 -15.12 -3.91 -1.04
CA ARG A 375 -13.87 -4.40 -0.45
C ARG A 375 -12.71 -3.44 -0.73
N LEU A 376 -11.59 -3.67 -0.03
CA LEU A 376 -10.30 -3.04 -0.30
C LEU A 376 -9.27 -4.09 -0.72
N SER A 377 -8.60 -3.90 -1.84
CA SER A 377 -7.38 -4.61 -2.20
C SER A 377 -6.16 -3.71 -2.04
N ILE A 378 -5.01 -4.27 -1.66
CA ILE A 378 -3.77 -3.51 -1.44
C ILE A 378 -2.58 -4.32 -1.94
N GLU A 379 -1.69 -3.68 -2.70
CA GLU A 379 -0.31 -4.12 -2.90
C GLU A 379 0.57 -3.58 -1.77
N ALA A 380 0.90 -4.45 -0.82
CA ALA A 380 1.49 -4.04 0.44
C ALA A 380 3.03 -4.23 0.44
N TYR A 381 3.73 -3.39 -0.31
CA TYR A 381 5.20 -3.36 -0.33
C TYR A 381 5.74 -1.97 -0.67
N GLY A 382 6.94 -1.66 -0.15
CA GLY A 382 7.64 -0.39 -0.37
C GLY A 382 7.30 0.72 0.61
N GLU A 383 6.23 0.61 1.39
CA GLU A 383 5.82 1.58 2.41
C GLU A 383 6.77 1.59 3.62
N PRO A 384 6.81 2.70 4.40
CA PRO A 384 7.58 2.79 5.63
C PRO A 384 6.85 2.12 6.82
N ALA A 385 6.32 0.91 6.61
CA ALA A 385 5.57 0.13 7.58
C ALA A 385 6.08 -1.32 7.68
N ASP A 386 5.45 -2.14 8.53
CA ASP A 386 5.54 -3.58 8.47
C ASP A 386 4.58 -4.11 7.40
N ASN A 387 5.13 -4.69 6.33
CA ASN A 387 4.37 -5.13 5.15
C ASN A 387 3.29 -6.15 5.52
N LEU A 388 3.58 -7.11 6.41
CA LEU A 388 2.61 -8.14 6.81
C LEU A 388 1.41 -7.52 7.53
N THR A 389 1.65 -6.59 8.46
CA THR A 389 0.61 -5.91 9.23
C THR A 389 -0.21 -4.97 8.32
N TYR A 390 0.45 -4.28 7.40
CA TYR A 390 -0.20 -3.41 6.42
C TYR A 390 -1.08 -4.21 5.46
N ALA A 391 -0.57 -5.31 4.88
CA ALA A 391 -1.33 -6.25 4.06
C ALA A 391 -2.52 -6.86 4.79
N GLY A 392 -2.38 -7.10 6.10
CA GLY A 392 -3.46 -7.59 6.97
C GLY A 392 -4.69 -6.69 7.01
N GLN A 393 -4.54 -5.40 6.66
CA GLN A 393 -5.66 -4.47 6.56
C GLN A 393 -6.48 -4.67 5.28
N ALA A 394 -5.93 -5.18 4.20
CA ALA A 394 -6.69 -5.47 2.99
C ALA A 394 -7.77 -6.53 3.23
N ASP A 395 -8.87 -6.45 2.49
CA ASP A 395 -9.80 -7.59 2.34
C ASP A 395 -9.21 -8.62 1.36
N GLU A 396 -8.50 -8.15 0.35
CA GLU A 396 -7.77 -8.94 -0.64
C GLU A 396 -6.34 -8.38 -0.77
N PRO A 397 -5.33 -8.93 -0.04
CA PRO A 397 -3.94 -8.56 -0.26
C PRO A 397 -3.51 -8.98 -1.67
N MET A 398 -2.62 -8.19 -2.27
CA MET A 398 -2.08 -8.45 -3.59
C MET A 398 -0.55 -8.51 -3.54
N ALA A 399 -0.01 -9.44 -4.29
CA ALA A 399 1.41 -9.60 -4.57
C ALA A 399 1.73 -9.08 -5.97
N GLU A 400 3.01 -9.11 -6.32
CA GLU A 400 3.51 -8.81 -7.66
C GLU A 400 4.53 -9.87 -8.08
N PHE A 401 4.56 -10.23 -9.38
CA PHE A 401 5.64 -11.03 -9.97
C PHE A 401 5.85 -10.71 -11.46
N TRP A 402 7.11 -10.80 -11.88
CA TRP A 402 7.57 -10.31 -13.18
C TRP A 402 7.85 -11.44 -14.18
N ALA A 403 7.55 -11.19 -15.44
CA ALA A 403 7.54 -12.22 -16.50
C ALA A 403 8.93 -12.64 -17.02
N TRP A 404 9.98 -11.83 -16.89
CA TRP A 404 11.31 -12.14 -17.46
C TRP A 404 12.36 -12.49 -16.42
N GLU A 405 12.04 -12.40 -15.14
CA GLU A 405 12.98 -12.71 -14.09
C GLU A 405 13.05 -14.21 -13.80
N LYS A 406 14.15 -14.64 -13.19
CA LYS A 406 14.22 -15.99 -12.65
C LYS A 406 13.14 -16.14 -11.57
N PHE A 407 12.55 -17.32 -11.49
CA PHE A 407 11.55 -17.64 -10.47
C PHE A 407 11.94 -17.09 -9.10
N GLY A 408 11.08 -16.27 -8.51
CA GLY A 408 11.25 -15.69 -7.19
C GLY A 408 12.22 -14.50 -7.07
N ALA A 409 12.81 -14.01 -8.16
CA ALA A 409 13.81 -12.94 -8.07
C ALA A 409 13.22 -11.55 -7.80
N ALA A 410 12.05 -11.23 -8.38
CA ALA A 410 11.30 -10.01 -8.09
C ALA A 410 9.85 -10.38 -7.81
N SER A 411 9.58 -10.80 -6.59
CA SER A 411 8.26 -11.28 -6.19
C SER A 411 7.98 -11.03 -4.73
N THR A 412 6.78 -10.56 -4.46
CA THR A 412 6.23 -10.41 -3.12
C THR A 412 5.25 -11.54 -2.76
N CYS A 413 5.11 -12.58 -3.61
CA CYS A 413 4.10 -13.63 -3.47
C CYS A 413 4.13 -14.33 -2.11
N MET A 414 5.31 -14.78 -1.65
CA MET A 414 5.44 -15.52 -0.40
C MET A 414 5.14 -14.64 0.83
N GLU A 415 5.55 -13.38 0.82
CA GLU A 415 5.26 -12.43 1.89
C GLU A 415 3.77 -12.15 1.99
N MET A 416 3.13 -11.84 0.87
CA MET A 416 1.68 -11.57 0.82
C MET A 416 0.84 -12.82 1.08
N SER A 417 1.34 -14.00 0.71
CA SER A 417 0.74 -15.30 1.05
C SER A 417 0.72 -15.49 2.57
N SER A 418 1.86 -15.26 3.22
CA SER A 418 1.94 -15.30 4.69
C SER A 418 0.95 -14.34 5.34
N ALA A 419 0.88 -13.08 4.87
CA ALA A 419 -0.10 -12.12 5.36
C ALA A 419 -1.54 -12.62 5.16
N ALA A 420 -1.87 -13.14 3.97
CA ALA A 420 -3.20 -13.68 3.69
C ALA A 420 -3.58 -14.80 4.69
N HIS A 421 -2.66 -15.74 4.95
CA HIS A 421 -2.90 -16.87 5.84
C HIS A 421 -3.07 -16.43 7.30
N VAL A 422 -2.11 -15.67 7.85
CA VAL A 422 -2.14 -15.28 9.28
C VAL A 422 -3.26 -14.31 9.63
N TYR A 423 -3.74 -13.54 8.65
CA TYR A 423 -4.90 -12.65 8.81
C TYR A 423 -6.22 -13.27 8.33
N GLY A 424 -6.22 -14.53 7.91
CA GLY A 424 -7.42 -15.29 7.52
C GLY A 424 -8.09 -14.74 6.25
N LYS A 425 -7.29 -14.29 5.27
CA LYS A 425 -7.80 -13.83 3.97
C LYS A 425 -7.92 -15.01 3.01
N ARG A 426 -9.04 -15.09 2.32
CA ARG A 426 -9.30 -16.19 1.39
C ARG A 426 -8.67 -15.98 0.02
N ILE A 427 -8.61 -14.73 -0.43
CA ILE A 427 -8.09 -14.37 -1.75
C ILE A 427 -6.75 -13.68 -1.56
N LEU A 428 -5.74 -14.21 -2.24
CA LEU A 428 -4.48 -13.56 -2.51
C LEU A 428 -4.43 -13.26 -4.00
N GLY A 429 -4.58 -11.97 -4.34
CA GLY A 429 -4.38 -11.48 -5.70
C GLY A 429 -2.90 -11.36 -6.04
N ALA A 430 -2.60 -11.19 -7.32
CA ALA A 430 -1.28 -10.73 -7.73
C ALA A 430 -1.38 -9.89 -9.00
N GLU A 431 -0.63 -8.79 -9.04
CA GLU A 431 -0.20 -8.18 -10.28
C GLU A 431 0.67 -9.22 -11.01
N ALA A 432 0.13 -9.75 -12.09
CA ALA A 432 0.66 -10.97 -12.68
C ALA A 432 1.38 -10.71 -13.99
N PHE A 433 2.61 -11.21 -14.08
CA PHE A 433 3.43 -11.17 -15.30
C PHE A 433 3.80 -9.75 -15.74
N THR A 434 4.08 -8.86 -14.80
CA THR A 434 4.59 -7.53 -15.11
C THR A 434 5.85 -7.62 -15.97
N ALA A 435 5.96 -6.77 -16.97
CA ALA A 435 7.00 -6.83 -17.99
C ALA A 435 7.52 -5.43 -18.34
N THR A 436 8.64 -5.35 -19.07
CA THR A 436 9.13 -4.12 -19.71
C THR A 436 9.02 -4.22 -21.23
N ASP A 437 9.38 -3.16 -21.96
CA ASP A 437 9.48 -3.13 -23.43
C ASP A 437 10.29 -4.31 -24.02
N ALA A 438 11.09 -5.01 -23.22
CA ALA A 438 11.84 -6.18 -23.65
C ALA A 438 10.94 -7.33 -24.10
N GLU A 439 9.68 -7.34 -23.71
CA GLU A 439 8.69 -8.36 -24.12
C GLU A 439 8.33 -8.29 -25.61
N ARG A 440 8.34 -7.09 -26.21
CA ARG A 440 8.17 -6.82 -27.66
C ARG A 440 6.98 -7.54 -28.32
N TRP A 441 5.82 -7.64 -27.63
CA TRP A 441 4.64 -8.41 -28.08
C TRP A 441 4.91 -9.92 -28.31
N GLN A 442 5.98 -10.48 -27.74
CA GLN A 442 6.38 -11.87 -27.97
C GLN A 442 5.87 -12.83 -26.88
N TRP A 443 5.45 -12.32 -25.74
CA TRP A 443 4.95 -13.14 -24.66
C TRP A 443 3.53 -13.61 -24.95
N HIS A 444 3.27 -14.89 -24.68
CA HIS A 444 2.02 -15.56 -24.90
C HIS A 444 1.78 -16.62 -23.81
N PRO A 445 0.54 -17.15 -23.63
CA PRO A 445 0.22 -18.08 -22.55
C PRO A 445 1.19 -19.26 -22.36
N GLY A 446 1.74 -19.81 -23.44
CA GLY A 446 2.70 -20.91 -23.38
C GLY A 446 4.05 -20.54 -22.71
N LEU A 447 4.49 -19.27 -22.83
CA LEU A 447 5.70 -18.79 -22.15
C LEU A 447 5.42 -18.38 -20.71
N LEU A 448 4.18 -18.01 -20.39
CA LEU A 448 3.80 -17.56 -19.05
C LEU A 448 3.47 -18.71 -18.10
N LYS A 449 3.15 -19.91 -18.64
CA LYS A 449 2.55 -21.00 -17.85
C LYS A 449 3.40 -21.44 -16.67
N ASP A 450 4.68 -21.71 -16.88
CA ASP A 450 5.56 -22.22 -15.82
C ASP A 450 5.71 -21.22 -14.68
N LEU A 451 5.83 -19.94 -15.01
CA LEU A 451 5.88 -18.86 -14.01
C LEU A 451 4.55 -18.72 -13.26
N GLY A 452 3.42 -18.85 -13.96
CA GLY A 452 2.10 -18.85 -13.33
C GLY A 452 1.91 -20.03 -12.39
N ASP A 453 2.34 -21.22 -12.79
CA ASP A 453 2.28 -22.42 -11.93
C ASP A 453 3.16 -22.25 -10.68
N TRP A 454 4.34 -21.64 -10.83
CA TRP A 454 5.16 -21.28 -9.69
C TRP A 454 4.44 -20.29 -8.74
N ALA A 455 3.81 -19.24 -9.25
CA ALA A 455 3.08 -18.28 -8.43
C ALA A 455 1.92 -18.93 -7.66
N PHE A 456 1.23 -19.91 -8.26
CA PHE A 456 0.26 -20.74 -7.55
C PHE A 456 0.89 -21.53 -6.39
N CYS A 457 2.10 -22.08 -6.58
CA CYS A 457 2.83 -22.77 -5.51
C CYS A 457 3.29 -21.82 -4.40
N GLU A 458 3.47 -20.52 -4.70
CA GLU A 458 3.75 -19.47 -3.71
C GLU A 458 2.50 -18.98 -2.96
N GLY A 459 1.29 -19.47 -3.32
CA GLY A 459 0.03 -19.19 -2.62
C GLY A 459 -0.91 -18.23 -3.34
N VAL A 460 -0.50 -17.62 -4.47
CA VAL A 460 -1.40 -16.77 -5.27
C VAL A 460 -2.59 -17.60 -5.74
N ASN A 461 -3.79 -17.06 -5.61
CA ASN A 461 -5.02 -17.74 -6.03
C ASN A 461 -5.98 -16.88 -6.85
N ARG A 462 -5.53 -15.67 -7.25
CA ARG A 462 -6.17 -14.81 -8.25
C ARG A 462 -5.12 -14.03 -9.04
N PHE A 463 -4.99 -14.32 -10.33
CA PHE A 463 -4.16 -13.50 -11.22
C PHE A 463 -4.94 -12.28 -11.69
N VAL A 464 -4.29 -11.12 -11.64
CA VAL A 464 -4.72 -9.87 -12.26
C VAL A 464 -3.65 -9.53 -13.28
N PHE A 465 -3.86 -9.87 -14.55
CA PHE A 465 -2.82 -9.72 -15.57
C PHE A 465 -2.40 -8.27 -15.73
N HIS A 466 -1.13 -7.99 -15.70
CA HIS A 466 -0.56 -6.69 -15.98
C HIS A 466 0.08 -6.71 -17.37
N ARG A 467 -0.56 -6.16 -18.46
CA ARG A 467 -1.75 -5.30 -18.36
C ARG A 467 -2.59 -5.34 -19.63
N TYR A 468 -3.82 -4.88 -19.55
CA TYR A 468 -4.68 -4.57 -20.68
C TYR A 468 -4.76 -3.05 -20.85
N ALA A 469 -4.12 -2.48 -21.88
CA ALA A 469 -4.34 -1.07 -22.25
C ALA A 469 -5.71 -0.93 -22.91
N LEU A 470 -6.57 -0.03 -22.41
CA LEU A 470 -7.88 0.23 -23.02
C LEU A 470 -7.72 0.66 -24.47
N GLN A 471 -8.47 0.02 -25.35
CA GLN A 471 -8.44 0.27 -26.80
C GLN A 471 -9.59 1.19 -27.19
N PRO A 472 -9.36 2.52 -27.31
CA PRO A 472 -10.45 3.46 -27.59
C PRO A 472 -10.99 3.38 -29.01
N TRP A 473 -10.27 2.73 -29.94
CA TRP A 473 -10.63 2.60 -31.34
C TRP A 473 -10.97 1.16 -31.71
N ALA A 474 -11.94 0.99 -32.63
CA ALA A 474 -12.38 -0.34 -33.05
C ALA A 474 -11.35 -1.05 -33.96
N ASP A 475 -10.77 -0.32 -34.91
CA ASP A 475 -10.07 -0.89 -36.06
C ASP A 475 -8.58 -0.54 -36.12
N VAL A 476 -8.01 0.04 -35.06
CA VAL A 476 -6.59 0.37 -34.99
C VAL A 476 -5.81 -0.82 -34.40
N ARG A 477 -4.77 -1.27 -35.11
CA ARG A 477 -3.90 -2.35 -34.70
C ARG A 477 -2.44 -1.98 -34.99
N PRO A 478 -1.55 -2.18 -34.02
CA PRO A 478 -1.66 -2.85 -32.70
C PRO A 478 -2.46 -2.09 -31.64
N GLY A 479 -3.00 -0.90 -31.90
CA GLY A 479 -3.81 -0.12 -30.99
C GLY A 479 -3.03 0.71 -29.96
N MET A 480 -3.69 1.11 -28.87
CA MET A 480 -3.09 1.85 -27.79
C MET A 480 -2.15 0.96 -26.98
N SER A 481 -0.96 1.47 -26.62
CA SER A 481 0.04 0.77 -25.82
C SER A 481 0.50 1.66 -24.67
N MET A 482 0.74 1.07 -23.50
CA MET A 482 1.05 1.77 -22.27
C MET A 482 2.57 2.02 -22.05
N GLY A 483 3.37 2.17 -23.07
CA GLY A 483 4.81 2.39 -22.87
C GLY A 483 5.53 1.17 -22.27
N PRO A 484 6.54 1.35 -21.36
CA PRO A 484 7.48 0.29 -21.04
C PRO A 484 6.97 -0.78 -20.07
N TRP A 485 5.83 -0.59 -19.42
CA TRP A 485 5.38 -1.47 -18.34
C TRP A 485 4.29 -2.45 -18.75
N GLY A 486 4.45 -3.71 -18.36
CA GLY A 486 3.45 -4.77 -18.50
C GLY A 486 3.42 -5.45 -19.86
N LEU A 487 2.77 -6.61 -19.90
CA LEU A 487 2.51 -7.37 -21.11
C LEU A 487 1.54 -6.64 -22.02
N HIS A 488 1.65 -6.86 -23.33
CA HIS A 488 0.58 -6.50 -24.29
C HIS A 488 -0.49 -7.60 -24.29
N TYR A 489 -1.45 -7.48 -23.37
CA TYR A 489 -2.46 -8.50 -23.08
C TYR A 489 -3.87 -7.97 -23.33
N GLU A 490 -4.19 -7.62 -24.58
CA GLU A 490 -5.45 -7.02 -24.98
C GLU A 490 -5.99 -7.59 -26.30
N ARG A 491 -7.23 -7.22 -26.67
CA ARG A 491 -7.97 -7.77 -27.82
C ARG A 491 -7.30 -7.57 -29.19
N THR A 492 -6.29 -6.74 -29.29
CA THR A 492 -5.56 -6.54 -30.54
C THR A 492 -4.44 -7.57 -30.73
N GLN A 493 -4.10 -8.34 -29.72
CA GLN A 493 -3.13 -9.44 -29.81
C GLN A 493 -3.63 -10.54 -30.75
N THR A 494 -2.68 -11.10 -31.50
CA THR A 494 -2.99 -12.12 -32.52
C THR A 494 -3.51 -13.43 -31.93
N TRP A 495 -3.15 -13.76 -30.71
CA TRP A 495 -3.56 -14.97 -29.99
C TRP A 495 -4.72 -14.74 -28.99
N TRP A 496 -5.32 -13.55 -28.95
CA TRP A 496 -6.31 -13.18 -27.93
C TRP A 496 -7.45 -14.19 -27.78
N GLU A 497 -8.10 -14.55 -28.89
CA GLU A 497 -9.24 -15.46 -28.85
C GLU A 497 -8.83 -16.89 -28.41
N GLN A 498 -7.59 -17.32 -28.70
CA GLN A 498 -7.05 -18.59 -28.27
C GLN A 498 -6.72 -18.64 -26.78
N SER A 499 -6.53 -17.49 -26.11
CA SER A 499 -6.25 -17.41 -24.69
C SER A 499 -7.35 -17.96 -23.79
N ARG A 500 -8.56 -18.20 -24.33
CA ARG A 500 -9.67 -18.80 -23.61
C ARG A 500 -9.28 -20.12 -22.91
N ALA A 501 -8.56 -20.99 -23.58
CA ALA A 501 -8.13 -22.27 -22.98
C ALA A 501 -7.17 -22.05 -21.78
N TRP A 502 -6.31 -21.02 -21.88
CA TRP A 502 -5.43 -20.59 -20.77
C TRP A 502 -6.24 -20.08 -19.58
N HIS A 503 -7.20 -19.19 -19.82
CA HIS A 503 -8.04 -18.65 -18.74
C HIS A 503 -8.94 -19.72 -18.10
N GLU A 504 -9.42 -20.69 -18.86
CA GLU A 504 -10.15 -21.84 -18.31
C GLU A 504 -9.24 -22.72 -17.42
N TYR A 505 -7.98 -22.92 -17.79
CA TYR A 505 -6.98 -23.60 -16.95
C TYR A 505 -6.77 -22.83 -15.65
N LEU A 506 -6.50 -21.52 -15.73
CA LEU A 506 -6.31 -20.67 -14.55
C LEU A 506 -7.55 -20.67 -13.64
N ALA A 507 -8.74 -20.55 -14.20
CA ALA A 507 -9.98 -20.55 -13.42
C ALA A 507 -10.16 -21.85 -12.62
N ARG A 508 -9.79 -23.01 -13.20
CA ARG A 508 -9.80 -24.30 -12.50
C ARG A 508 -8.77 -24.35 -11.36
N CYS A 509 -7.55 -23.91 -11.60
CA CYS A 509 -6.51 -23.82 -10.57
C CYS A 509 -6.94 -22.87 -9.45
N GLN A 510 -7.36 -21.65 -9.79
CA GLN A 510 -7.81 -20.64 -8.83
C GLN A 510 -9.02 -21.13 -8.03
N PHE A 511 -9.98 -21.81 -8.67
CA PHE A 511 -11.10 -22.38 -7.94
C PHE A 511 -10.64 -23.34 -6.84
N LEU A 512 -9.76 -24.29 -7.15
CA LEU A 512 -9.27 -25.26 -6.16
C LEU A 512 -8.44 -24.58 -5.06
N LEU A 513 -7.55 -23.67 -5.44
CA LEU A 513 -6.68 -22.94 -4.49
C LEU A 513 -7.45 -21.97 -3.57
N GLN A 514 -8.66 -21.59 -3.94
CA GLN A 514 -9.57 -20.82 -3.11
C GLN A 514 -10.40 -21.67 -2.15
N GLN A 515 -10.25 -23.00 -2.16
CA GLN A 515 -10.94 -23.89 -1.24
C GLN A 515 -10.06 -24.25 -0.05
N GLY A 516 -10.71 -24.44 1.10
CA GLY A 516 -9.99 -24.85 2.32
C GLY A 516 -9.16 -23.73 2.95
N LEU A 517 -8.26 -24.16 3.83
CA LEU A 517 -7.31 -23.29 4.53
C LEU A 517 -5.90 -23.83 4.29
N PHE A 518 -4.94 -22.95 4.10
CA PHE A 518 -3.54 -23.33 4.04
C PHE A 518 -3.07 -23.87 5.40
N VAL A 519 -2.25 -24.92 5.36
CA VAL A 519 -1.64 -25.50 6.56
C VAL A 519 -0.13 -25.30 6.49
N ALA A 520 0.40 -24.51 7.44
CA ALA A 520 1.84 -24.33 7.63
C ALA A 520 2.34 -25.21 8.77
N ASP A 521 3.49 -25.86 8.57
CA ASP A 521 4.19 -26.64 9.59
C ASP A 521 5.04 -25.74 10.49
N LEU A 522 5.51 -24.62 9.94
CA LEU A 522 6.40 -23.66 10.59
C LEU A 522 5.82 -22.26 10.50
N CYS A 523 5.99 -21.47 11.56
CA CYS A 523 5.68 -20.05 11.58
C CYS A 523 6.92 -19.27 12.00
N PHE A 524 7.44 -18.42 11.11
CA PHE A 524 8.61 -17.60 11.37
C PHE A 524 8.18 -16.23 11.90
N LEU A 525 8.60 -15.89 13.12
CA LEU A 525 8.36 -14.59 13.68
C LEU A 525 9.23 -13.53 12.99
N ALA A 526 8.61 -12.56 12.35
CA ALA A 526 9.30 -11.39 11.79
C ALA A 526 9.79 -10.46 12.92
N PRO A 527 10.92 -9.76 12.74
CA PRO A 527 11.36 -8.76 13.72
C PRO A 527 10.32 -7.63 13.87
N GLU A 528 10.18 -7.12 15.09
CA GLU A 528 9.39 -5.91 15.34
C GLU A 528 10.16 -4.67 14.90
N MET A 529 9.92 -4.18 13.70
CA MET A 529 10.58 -2.99 13.15
C MET A 529 9.76 -2.40 11.99
N ALA A 530 10.08 -1.15 11.61
CA ALA A 530 9.53 -0.49 10.43
C ALA A 530 10.61 0.40 9.77
N PRO A 531 10.69 0.41 8.43
CA PRO A 531 10.00 -0.53 7.53
C PRO A 531 10.49 -1.97 7.72
N GLN A 532 9.61 -2.94 7.47
CA GLN A 532 9.90 -4.35 7.59
C GLN A 532 9.29 -5.12 6.42
N SER A 533 10.11 -5.85 5.68
CA SER A 533 9.67 -6.86 4.72
C SER A 533 10.04 -8.25 5.24
N PHE A 534 9.11 -9.20 5.14
CA PHE A 534 9.38 -10.57 5.52
C PHE A 534 10.19 -11.27 4.45
N LYS A 535 11.42 -11.62 4.79
CA LYS A 535 12.31 -12.43 3.93
C LYS A 535 12.31 -13.85 4.44
N SER A 536 11.90 -14.78 3.60
CA SER A 536 11.93 -16.19 3.95
C SER A 536 13.36 -16.62 4.37
N PRO A 537 13.51 -17.29 5.51
CA PRO A 537 14.77 -17.93 5.88
C PRO A 537 15.08 -19.14 5.00
N VAL A 538 14.10 -19.62 4.25
CA VAL A 538 14.21 -20.77 3.33
C VAL A 538 14.21 -20.22 1.90
N LYS A 539 15.05 -20.73 1.03
CA LYS A 539 15.03 -20.36 -0.38
C LYS A 539 13.67 -20.68 -0.98
N SER A 540 13.03 -19.68 -1.59
CA SER A 540 11.80 -19.86 -2.34
C SER A 540 12.05 -20.66 -3.63
N GLY A 541 11.00 -21.25 -4.17
CA GLY A 541 11.06 -22.01 -5.41
C GLY A 541 11.02 -23.54 -5.21
N TYR A 542 11.49 -24.28 -6.20
CA TYR A 542 11.41 -25.75 -6.24
C TYR A 542 12.23 -26.47 -5.15
N ASP A 543 13.15 -25.74 -4.49
CA ASP A 543 14.01 -26.28 -3.41
C ASP A 543 13.41 -26.10 -2.02
N ARG A 544 12.07 -25.99 -1.86
CA ARG A 544 11.44 -25.95 -0.54
C ARG A 544 11.79 -27.23 0.22
N PRO A 545 12.32 -27.14 1.44
CA PRO A 545 12.38 -28.30 2.32
C PRO A 545 10.95 -28.81 2.52
N GLY A 546 10.76 -30.09 2.78
CA GLY A 546 9.45 -30.75 2.83
C GLY A 546 8.43 -30.22 3.85
N TYR A 547 8.55 -28.97 4.29
CA TYR A 547 7.68 -28.28 5.24
C TYR A 547 7.13 -26.99 4.64
N ASN A 548 5.84 -26.75 4.83
CA ASN A 548 5.21 -25.49 4.54
C ASN A 548 5.47 -24.48 5.67
N PHE A 549 5.53 -23.21 5.34
CA PHE A 549 5.76 -22.16 6.35
C PHE A 549 5.02 -20.87 6.02
N ASP A 550 4.81 -20.06 7.08
CA ASP A 550 4.37 -18.67 7.00
C ASP A 550 5.30 -17.77 7.82
N GLY A 551 5.38 -16.50 7.41
CA GLY A 551 5.88 -15.42 8.26
C GLY A 551 4.74 -14.79 9.05
N CYS A 552 5.01 -14.31 10.27
CA CYS A 552 4.02 -13.55 11.01
C CYS A 552 4.66 -12.38 11.77
N PRO A 553 3.98 -11.23 11.88
CA PRO A 553 4.42 -10.15 12.75
C PRO A 553 4.12 -10.48 14.22
N PRO A 554 4.80 -9.82 15.18
CA PRO A 554 4.59 -10.05 16.62
C PRO A 554 3.14 -9.89 17.07
N GLU A 555 2.40 -8.97 16.49
CA GLU A 555 0.97 -8.73 16.79
C GLU A 555 0.13 -10.00 16.58
N VAL A 556 0.38 -10.75 15.52
CA VAL A 556 -0.35 -12.01 15.25
C VAL A 556 -0.12 -13.04 16.35
N VAL A 557 1.13 -13.18 16.81
CA VAL A 557 1.46 -14.09 17.91
C VAL A 557 0.73 -13.70 19.19
N LEU A 558 0.70 -12.39 19.49
CA LEU A 558 0.11 -11.87 20.72
C LEU A 558 -1.42 -11.85 20.74
N THR A 559 -2.06 -11.71 19.57
CA THR A 559 -3.50 -11.43 19.51
C THR A 559 -4.33 -12.50 18.81
N ARG A 560 -3.73 -13.32 17.94
CA ARG A 560 -4.44 -14.27 17.07
C ARG A 560 -4.09 -15.74 17.31
N MET A 561 -2.84 -16.04 17.67
CA MET A 561 -2.44 -17.42 17.93
C MET A 561 -3.11 -17.97 19.17
N LYS A 562 -3.54 -19.23 19.09
CA LYS A 562 -4.07 -20.01 20.21
C LYS A 562 -3.37 -21.37 20.20
N VAL A 563 -3.08 -21.88 21.38
CA VAL A 563 -2.65 -23.27 21.59
C VAL A 563 -3.92 -24.09 21.81
N GLU A 564 -4.13 -25.11 20.98
CA GLU A 564 -5.24 -26.07 21.11
C GLU A 564 -4.83 -27.25 21.98
#